data_073d38fc1e35c4fe427d49343ea36b2a
#
_entry.id   073d38fc1e35c4fe427d49343ea36b2a
#
_cell.length_a   1.000
_cell.length_b   1.000
_cell.length_c   1.000
_cell.angle_alpha   90.00
_cell.angle_beta   90.00
_cell.angle_gamma   90.00
#
_symmetry.space_group_name_H-M   'P 1'
#
loop_
_entity.id
_entity.type
_entity.pdbx_description
1 polymer ?
#
loop_
_entity_poly.entity_id
_entity_poly.type
_entity_poly.pdbx_seq_one_letter_code
_entity_poly.pdbx_strand_id
1 'polypeptide(L)'
;MSHASPSEGGGEGVIKRIIRFSAENKYLVLSLYAVAVLIAVWVMKRTPLDAIPDQSDTQVIIYSKWDRSPDIIEDQVTYPIVTALLGAPKVKTIRGSSDFGFSYVYVIFEDGTDLYWARSRVLEYLSKIQGSLPQGVKTEMGSDATSVGWVFQYALVDESGTNSTDELRTYQDWFLRY
;
A
#
# COMPACT_ATOMS: atom_id res chain seq x y z
N MET A 1 52.93 -14.75 56.15
CA MET A 1 52.26 -15.08 54.92
C MET A 1 50.77 -14.87 55.12
N SER A 2 50.29 -13.74 54.60
CA SER A 2 48.91 -13.26 54.81
C SER A 2 48.13 -13.61 53.58
N HIS A 3 47.13 -14.48 53.75
CA HIS A 3 46.19 -14.78 52.69
C HIS A 3 45.10 -13.70 52.63
N ALA A 4 45.13 -12.90 51.58
CA ALA A 4 44.07 -11.96 51.28
C ALA A 4 42.92 -12.70 50.65
N SER A 5 41.72 -12.63 51.24
CA SER A 5 40.46 -13.09 50.71
C SER A 5 39.98 -12.16 49.60
N PRO A 6 39.47 -12.64 48.47
CA PRO A 6 38.87 -11.78 47.45
C PRO A 6 37.50 -11.28 47.91
N SER A 7 37.30 -9.99 47.78
CA SER A 7 36.06 -9.29 48.04
C SER A 7 35.00 -9.66 46.99
N GLU A 8 34.12 -10.58 47.33
CA GLU A 8 32.85 -10.79 46.60
C GLU A 8 31.89 -9.67 46.99
N GLY A 9 31.87 -8.65 46.20
CA GLY A 9 31.03 -7.48 46.47
C GLY A 9 30.25 -7.03 45.26
N GLY A 10 28.95 -7.07 45.32
CA GLY A 10 28.09 -6.10 44.64
C GLY A 10 26.99 -6.64 43.69
N GLY A 11 27.18 -7.77 43.03
CA GLY A 11 26.20 -8.27 42.04
C GLY A 11 25.18 -9.30 42.57
N GLU A 12 25.49 -9.96 43.67
CA GLU A 12 24.64 -11.02 44.25
C GLU A 12 23.32 -10.52 44.87
N GLY A 13 23.24 -9.25 45.27
CA GLY A 13 22.11 -8.73 46.05
C GLY A 13 20.79 -8.64 45.26
N VAL A 14 20.82 -8.22 44.00
CA VAL A 14 19.61 -7.94 43.21
C VAL A 14 19.03 -9.24 42.67
N ILE A 15 19.83 -10.09 42.05
CA ILE A 15 19.39 -11.37 41.48
C ILE A 15 18.84 -12.29 42.60
N LYS A 16 19.56 -12.40 43.71
CA LYS A 16 19.14 -13.20 44.86
C LYS A 16 17.83 -12.70 45.48
N ARG A 17 17.62 -11.39 45.51
CA ARG A 17 16.37 -10.76 45.97
C ARG A 17 15.21 -11.06 45.05
N ILE A 18 15.41 -10.98 43.70
CA ILE A 18 14.40 -11.32 42.72
C ILE A 18 13.99 -12.78 42.81
N ILE A 19 14.96 -13.68 42.90
CA ILE A 19 14.70 -15.12 43.01
C ILE A 19 13.92 -15.43 44.30
N ARG A 20 14.33 -14.86 45.44
CA ARG A 20 13.62 -15.03 46.72
C ARG A 20 12.20 -14.50 46.65
N PHE A 21 12.00 -13.27 46.16
CA PHE A 21 10.67 -12.68 45.97
C PHE A 21 9.76 -13.53 45.09
N SER A 22 10.29 -14.04 43.98
CA SER A 22 9.53 -14.89 43.06
C SER A 22 9.16 -16.23 43.71
N ALA A 23 10.04 -16.81 44.51
CA ALA A 23 9.78 -18.06 45.23
C ALA A 23 8.75 -17.89 46.36
N GLU A 24 8.84 -16.80 47.11
CA GLU A 24 7.90 -16.49 48.19
C GLU A 24 6.51 -16.13 47.66
N ASN A 25 6.43 -15.44 46.50
CA ASN A 25 5.18 -14.98 45.88
C ASN A 25 4.81 -15.74 44.61
N LYS A 26 4.95 -17.06 44.64
CA LYS A 26 4.73 -17.93 43.46
C LYS A 26 3.36 -17.72 42.75
N TYR A 27 2.30 -17.51 43.51
CA TYR A 27 0.98 -17.30 42.97
C TYR A 27 0.83 -15.93 42.29
N LEU A 28 1.48 -14.89 42.82
CA LEU A 28 1.53 -13.57 42.20
C LEU A 28 2.31 -13.61 40.89
N VAL A 29 3.44 -14.28 40.83
CA VAL A 29 4.25 -14.43 39.62
C VAL A 29 3.50 -15.25 38.58
N LEU A 30 2.85 -16.36 38.98
CA LEU A 30 2.01 -17.16 38.07
C LEU A 30 0.82 -16.38 37.51
N SER A 31 0.15 -15.60 38.33
CA SER A 31 -0.98 -14.78 37.86
C SER A 31 -0.53 -13.68 36.91
N LEU A 32 0.60 -13.03 37.18
CA LEU A 32 1.19 -12.02 36.29
C LEU A 32 1.57 -12.65 34.93
N TYR A 33 2.16 -13.83 34.97
CA TYR A 33 2.52 -14.56 33.75
C TYR A 33 1.27 -14.97 32.96
N ALA A 34 0.24 -15.47 33.61
CA ALA A 34 -1.03 -15.80 32.97
C ALA A 34 -1.68 -14.58 32.29
N VAL A 35 -1.69 -13.43 32.96
CA VAL A 35 -2.17 -12.18 32.36
C VAL A 35 -1.32 -11.77 31.15
N ALA A 36 0.00 -11.86 31.25
CA ALA A 36 0.88 -11.56 30.13
C ALA A 36 0.62 -12.47 28.91
N VAL A 37 0.40 -13.77 29.14
CA VAL A 37 0.05 -14.72 28.06
C VAL A 37 -1.30 -14.37 27.43
N LEU A 38 -2.31 -14.03 28.23
CA LEU A 38 -3.62 -13.62 27.73
C LEU A 38 -3.53 -12.36 26.86
N ILE A 39 -2.75 -11.36 27.30
CA ILE A 39 -2.49 -10.15 26.53
C ILE A 39 -1.75 -10.48 25.22
N ALA A 40 -0.73 -11.34 25.27
CA ALA A 40 0.02 -11.74 24.07
C ALA A 40 -0.89 -12.44 23.06
N VAL A 41 -1.75 -13.37 23.48
CA VAL A 41 -2.71 -14.04 22.61
C VAL A 41 -3.73 -13.03 22.03
N TRP A 42 -4.19 -12.09 22.84
CA TRP A 42 -5.13 -11.06 22.39
C TRP A 42 -4.47 -10.13 21.34
N VAL A 43 -3.25 -9.66 21.58
CA VAL A 43 -2.48 -8.85 20.62
C VAL A 43 -2.25 -9.64 19.34
N MET A 44 -1.83 -10.91 19.45
CA MET A 44 -1.56 -11.76 18.29
C MET A 44 -2.77 -11.95 17.39
N LYS A 45 -3.99 -12.06 17.99
CA LYS A 45 -5.25 -12.15 17.23
C LYS A 45 -5.67 -10.83 16.57
N ARG A 46 -5.18 -9.69 17.06
CA ARG A 46 -5.49 -8.37 16.51
C ARG A 46 -4.43 -7.80 15.57
N THR A 47 -3.25 -8.40 15.57
CA THR A 47 -2.21 -7.97 14.65
C THR A 47 -2.55 -8.43 13.24
N PRO A 48 -2.81 -7.53 12.30
CA PRO A 48 -2.98 -7.89 10.90
C PRO A 48 -1.66 -8.50 10.41
N LEU A 49 -1.72 -9.74 9.96
CA LEU A 49 -0.58 -10.44 9.36
C LEU A 49 -0.77 -10.41 7.86
N ASP A 50 -0.11 -9.51 7.20
CA ASP A 50 0.02 -9.55 5.75
C ASP A 50 1.15 -10.52 5.40
N ALA A 51 0.85 -11.48 4.53
CA ALA A 51 1.83 -12.47 4.06
C ALA A 51 2.99 -11.80 3.29
N ILE A 52 2.71 -10.68 2.66
CA ILE A 52 3.69 -9.78 2.03
C ILE A 52 3.37 -8.39 2.55
N PRO A 53 4.26 -7.76 3.35
CA PRO A 53 4.04 -6.40 3.82
C PRO A 53 3.96 -5.47 2.62
N ASP A 54 2.84 -4.76 2.50
CA ASP A 54 2.67 -3.73 1.48
C ASP A 54 3.57 -2.54 1.85
N GLN A 55 4.71 -2.44 1.18
CA GLN A 55 5.67 -1.34 1.31
C GLN A 55 5.46 -0.29 0.21
N SER A 56 4.38 -0.38 -0.56
CA SER A 56 4.09 0.62 -1.57
C SER A 56 3.61 1.91 -0.92
N ASP A 57 4.13 3.02 -1.43
CA ASP A 57 3.63 4.35 -1.07
C ASP A 57 2.14 4.45 -1.40
N THR A 58 1.38 5.21 -0.60
CA THR A 58 0.00 5.55 -0.94
C THR A 58 0.00 6.34 -2.24
N GLN A 59 -0.45 5.72 -3.32
CA GLN A 59 -0.44 6.33 -4.65
C GLN A 59 -1.80 6.24 -5.34
N VAL A 60 -2.11 7.25 -6.13
CA VAL A 60 -3.26 7.30 -7.01
C VAL A 60 -2.77 7.39 -8.44
N ILE A 61 -3.24 6.47 -9.28
CA ILE A 61 -2.88 6.40 -10.69
C ILE A 61 -4.01 7.03 -11.50
N ILE A 62 -3.67 7.95 -12.36
CA ILE A 62 -4.57 8.56 -13.34
C ILE A 62 -4.10 8.09 -14.71
N TYR A 63 -5.01 7.58 -15.52
CA TYR A 63 -4.69 7.29 -16.90
C TYR A 63 -5.65 8.03 -17.83
N SER A 64 -5.10 8.51 -18.94
CA SER A 64 -5.87 9.17 -19.97
C SER A 64 -5.62 8.48 -21.29
N LYS A 65 -6.69 8.25 -22.03
CA LYS A 65 -6.62 7.67 -23.37
C LYS A 65 -6.92 8.74 -24.42
N TRP A 66 -5.97 8.92 -25.33
CA TRP A 66 -6.11 9.83 -26.46
C TRP A 66 -5.22 9.38 -27.61
N ASP A 67 -5.76 9.06 -28.75
CA ASP A 67 -5.05 8.48 -29.88
C ASP A 67 -4.15 9.52 -30.59
N ARG A 68 -3.02 9.82 -30.00
CA ARG A 68 -1.99 10.78 -30.43
C ARG A 68 -0.59 10.27 -30.13
N SER A 69 0.42 10.97 -30.67
CA SER A 69 1.83 10.71 -30.35
C SER A 69 2.17 11.07 -28.91
N PRO A 70 3.20 10.43 -28.33
CA PRO A 70 3.62 10.71 -26.94
C PRO A 70 3.90 12.18 -26.65
N ASP A 71 4.58 12.89 -27.56
CA ASP A 71 4.92 14.31 -27.40
C ASP A 71 3.67 15.18 -27.25
N ILE A 72 2.64 14.94 -28.08
CA ILE A 72 1.38 15.70 -28.03
C ILE A 72 0.61 15.35 -26.75
N ILE A 73 0.62 14.09 -26.33
CA ILE A 73 0.01 13.64 -25.09
C ILE A 73 0.70 14.28 -23.89
N GLU A 74 2.03 14.35 -23.91
CA GLU A 74 2.80 14.99 -22.84
C GLU A 74 2.42 16.46 -22.69
N ASP A 75 2.45 17.22 -23.76
CA ASP A 75 2.20 18.67 -23.75
C ASP A 75 0.75 19.01 -23.39
N GLN A 76 -0.21 18.25 -23.90
CA GLN A 76 -1.64 18.64 -23.83
C GLN A 76 -2.44 17.86 -22.79
N VAL A 77 -1.94 16.76 -22.27
CA VAL A 77 -2.65 15.92 -21.30
C VAL A 77 -1.83 15.70 -20.04
N THR A 78 -0.63 15.10 -20.16
CA THR A 78 0.18 14.73 -19.02
C THR A 78 0.63 15.95 -18.22
N TYR A 79 1.23 16.93 -18.89
CA TYR A 79 1.75 18.14 -18.24
C TYR A 79 0.67 18.98 -17.56
N PRO A 80 -0.49 19.26 -18.17
CA PRO A 80 -1.60 19.96 -17.49
C PRO A 80 -2.11 19.22 -16.26
N ILE A 81 -2.22 17.88 -16.31
CA ILE A 81 -2.66 17.08 -15.17
C ILE A 81 -1.63 17.15 -14.03
N VAL A 82 -0.35 16.94 -14.33
CA VAL A 82 0.75 17.03 -13.37
C VAL A 82 0.77 18.41 -12.71
N THR A 83 0.71 19.48 -13.51
CA THR A 83 0.78 20.86 -13.01
C THR A 83 -0.38 21.19 -12.10
N ALA A 84 -1.59 20.74 -12.44
CA ALA A 84 -2.77 20.98 -11.60
C ALA A 84 -2.69 20.26 -10.25
N LEU A 85 -2.03 19.11 -10.19
CA LEU A 85 -1.91 18.30 -8.98
C LEU A 85 -0.73 18.71 -8.09
N LEU A 86 0.26 19.49 -8.59
CA LEU A 86 1.41 19.94 -7.80
C LEU A 86 1.01 20.73 -6.54
N GLY A 87 -0.15 21.41 -6.57
CA GLY A 87 -0.68 22.14 -5.43
C GLY A 87 -1.55 21.32 -4.48
N ALA A 88 -1.72 20.02 -4.71
CA ALA A 88 -2.56 19.18 -3.87
C ALA A 88 -1.88 18.90 -2.52
N PRO A 89 -2.62 18.97 -1.40
CA PRO A 89 -2.06 18.74 -0.07
C PRO A 89 -1.61 17.30 0.11
N LYS A 90 -0.54 17.10 0.90
CA LYS A 90 0.07 15.80 1.22
C LYS A 90 0.63 15.05 0.01
N VAL A 91 0.83 15.71 -1.12
CA VAL A 91 1.52 15.09 -2.27
C VAL A 91 3.02 15.16 -2.03
N LYS A 92 3.67 13.99 -2.06
CA LYS A 92 5.12 13.81 -1.91
C LYS A 92 5.83 13.97 -3.26
N THR A 93 5.25 13.36 -4.29
CA THR A 93 5.83 13.37 -5.65
C THR A 93 4.75 13.05 -6.69
N ILE A 94 4.91 13.62 -7.89
CA ILE A 94 4.08 13.30 -9.05
C ILE A 94 5.02 12.85 -10.18
N ARG A 95 4.65 11.77 -10.86
CA ARG A 95 5.38 11.24 -12.01
C ARG A 95 4.42 11.10 -13.17
N GLY A 96 4.76 11.68 -14.32
CA GLY A 96 4.04 11.52 -15.56
C GLY A 96 4.79 10.60 -16.51
N SER A 97 4.09 9.81 -17.29
CA SER A 97 4.61 9.03 -18.40
C SER A 97 3.63 9.11 -19.57
N SER A 98 4.16 9.39 -20.75
CA SER A 98 3.37 9.54 -21.98
C SER A 98 3.77 8.46 -22.96
N ASP A 99 2.82 7.66 -23.38
CA ASP A 99 2.97 6.59 -24.34
C ASP A 99 2.05 6.84 -25.55
N PHE A 100 2.20 6.02 -26.59
CA PHE A 100 1.33 6.06 -27.75
C PHE A 100 -0.12 5.79 -27.36
N GLY A 101 -0.97 6.80 -27.46
CA GLY A 101 -2.38 6.69 -27.12
C GLY A 101 -2.71 6.79 -25.63
N PHE A 102 -1.72 6.87 -24.73
CA PHE A 102 -1.93 6.84 -23.28
C PHE A 102 -1.06 7.84 -22.54
N SER A 103 -1.65 8.42 -21.48
CA SER A 103 -0.94 9.17 -20.45
C SER A 103 -1.16 8.48 -19.12
N TYR A 104 -0.11 8.33 -18.33
CA TYR A 104 -0.14 7.81 -16.97
C TYR A 104 0.44 8.85 -16.02
N VAL A 105 -0.31 9.21 -14.99
CA VAL A 105 0.16 10.12 -13.94
C VAL A 105 0.02 9.41 -12.60
N TYR A 106 1.15 9.24 -11.92
CA TYR A 106 1.26 8.63 -10.60
C TYR A 106 1.39 9.74 -9.57
N VAL A 107 0.39 9.88 -8.72
CA VAL A 107 0.38 10.83 -7.61
C VAL A 107 0.71 10.08 -6.33
N ILE A 108 1.90 10.31 -5.79
CA ILE A 108 2.41 9.65 -4.59
C ILE A 108 2.20 10.60 -3.41
N PHE A 109 1.54 10.12 -2.39
CA PHE A 109 1.22 10.86 -1.18
C PHE A 109 2.19 10.56 -0.05
N GLU A 110 2.18 11.40 0.99
CA GLU A 110 2.94 11.18 2.21
C GLU A 110 2.47 9.91 2.93
N ASP A 111 3.42 9.26 3.62
CA ASP A 111 3.16 8.02 4.35
C ASP A 111 2.04 8.19 5.39
N GLY A 112 1.18 7.18 5.50
CA GLY A 112 0.03 7.21 6.41
C GLY A 112 -1.16 8.04 5.92
N THR A 113 -1.14 8.52 4.67
CA THR A 113 -2.30 9.16 4.06
C THR A 113 -3.34 8.10 3.71
N ASP A 114 -4.60 8.34 4.10
CA ASP A 114 -5.72 7.47 3.73
C ASP A 114 -5.94 7.47 2.22
N LEU A 115 -6.02 6.27 1.63
CA LEU A 115 -6.14 6.10 0.18
C LEU A 115 -7.43 6.71 -0.38
N TYR A 116 -8.56 6.56 0.32
CA TYR A 116 -9.83 7.10 -0.15
C TYR A 116 -9.88 8.62 -0.08
N TRP A 117 -9.26 9.19 0.96
CA TRP A 117 -9.07 10.63 1.04
C TRP A 117 -8.20 11.15 -0.12
N ALA A 118 -7.08 10.48 -0.41
CA ALA A 118 -6.18 10.82 -1.51
C ALA A 118 -6.92 10.78 -2.85
N ARG A 119 -7.68 9.72 -3.11
CA ARG A 119 -8.50 9.57 -4.32
C ARG A 119 -9.54 10.69 -4.45
N SER A 120 -10.21 11.06 -3.36
CA SER A 120 -11.17 12.16 -3.35
C SER A 120 -10.52 13.50 -3.71
N ARG A 121 -9.31 13.76 -3.19
CA ARG A 121 -8.55 14.96 -3.55
C ARG A 121 -8.15 14.98 -5.02
N VAL A 122 -7.61 13.87 -5.52
CA VAL A 122 -7.25 13.75 -6.95
C VAL A 122 -8.49 14.00 -7.83
N LEU A 123 -9.63 13.42 -7.49
CA LEU A 123 -10.86 13.60 -8.24
C LEU A 123 -11.31 15.07 -8.27
N GLU A 124 -11.21 15.77 -7.13
CA GLU A 124 -11.52 17.22 -7.04
C GLU A 124 -10.65 18.05 -7.99
N TYR A 125 -9.33 17.77 -8.02
CA TYR A 125 -8.41 18.49 -8.90
C TYR A 125 -8.65 18.13 -10.37
N LEU A 126 -8.88 16.86 -10.69
CA LEU A 126 -9.21 16.43 -12.05
C LEU A 126 -10.49 17.10 -12.57
N SER A 127 -11.51 17.22 -11.73
CA SER A 127 -12.77 17.86 -12.13
C SER A 127 -12.58 19.33 -12.52
N LYS A 128 -11.63 20.04 -11.89
CA LYS A 128 -11.32 21.45 -12.20
C LYS A 128 -10.64 21.60 -13.56
N ILE A 129 -9.83 20.62 -13.98
CA ILE A 129 -9.06 20.71 -15.23
C ILE A 129 -9.73 19.99 -16.40
N GLN A 130 -10.77 19.22 -16.16
CA GLN A 130 -11.44 18.43 -17.20
C GLN A 130 -11.91 19.27 -18.38
N GLY A 131 -12.35 20.52 -18.12
CA GLY A 131 -12.74 21.46 -19.16
C GLY A 131 -11.57 22.07 -19.96
N SER A 132 -10.34 21.96 -19.49
CA SER A 132 -9.13 22.48 -20.16
C SER A 132 -8.41 21.40 -20.97
N LEU A 133 -8.76 20.13 -20.79
CA LEU A 133 -8.19 19.05 -21.58
C LEU A 133 -8.78 19.03 -23.01
N PRO A 134 -8.01 18.56 -24.00
CA PRO A 134 -8.47 18.46 -25.38
C PRO A 134 -9.74 17.61 -25.54
N GLN A 135 -10.55 17.95 -26.52
CA GLN A 135 -11.73 17.15 -26.83
C GLN A 135 -11.35 15.72 -27.26
N GLY A 136 -12.07 14.74 -26.73
CA GLY A 136 -11.85 13.33 -27.01
C GLY A 136 -10.88 12.64 -26.06
N VAL A 137 -10.24 13.35 -25.13
CA VAL A 137 -9.47 12.75 -24.05
C VAL A 137 -10.42 12.11 -23.05
N LYS A 138 -10.21 10.82 -22.79
CA LYS A 138 -10.91 10.10 -21.71
C LYS A 138 -9.95 9.89 -20.56
N THR A 139 -10.17 10.64 -19.48
CA THR A 139 -9.35 10.55 -18.26
C THR A 139 -10.12 9.78 -17.20
N GLU A 140 -9.49 8.76 -16.67
CA GLU A 140 -10.04 7.90 -15.63
C GLU A 140 -9.00 7.72 -14.52
N MET A 141 -9.49 7.47 -13.33
CA MET A 141 -8.65 7.13 -12.19
C MET A 141 -8.52 5.61 -12.10
N GLY A 142 -7.30 5.12 -11.93
CA GLY A 142 -7.01 3.71 -11.75
C GLY A 142 -7.77 3.09 -10.57
N SER A 143 -7.78 1.77 -10.51
CA SER A 143 -8.37 1.04 -9.39
C SER A 143 -7.70 1.43 -8.07
N ASP A 144 -8.38 1.19 -6.97
CA ASP A 144 -7.89 1.39 -5.61
C ASP A 144 -6.97 0.27 -5.11
N ALA A 145 -6.51 -0.58 -6.02
CA ALA A 145 -5.55 -1.63 -5.72
C ALA A 145 -4.10 -1.10 -5.73
N THR A 146 -3.33 -1.51 -4.74
CA THR A 146 -1.88 -1.34 -4.74
C THR A 146 -1.23 -2.29 -5.77
N SER A 147 0.07 -2.13 -6.03
CA SER A 147 0.82 -3.04 -6.91
C SER A 147 0.77 -4.51 -6.45
N VAL A 148 0.50 -4.73 -5.16
CA VAL A 148 0.26 -6.05 -4.55
C VAL A 148 -1.19 -6.53 -4.74
N GLY A 149 -2.10 -5.64 -5.12
CA GLY A 149 -3.53 -5.93 -5.30
C GLY A 149 -3.89 -6.71 -6.57
N TRP A 150 -2.95 -6.91 -7.48
CA TRP A 150 -3.13 -7.77 -8.65
C TRP A 150 -2.94 -9.25 -8.27
N VAL A 151 -3.95 -9.81 -7.65
CA VAL A 151 -3.90 -11.18 -7.09
C VAL A 151 -4.05 -12.22 -8.18
N PHE A 152 -4.67 -11.88 -9.31
CA PHE A 152 -4.96 -12.83 -10.36
C PHE A 152 -4.99 -12.18 -11.75
N GLN A 153 -4.24 -12.75 -12.69
CA GLN A 153 -4.28 -12.42 -14.11
C GLN A 153 -4.52 -13.69 -14.90
N TYR A 154 -5.43 -13.64 -15.85
CA TYR A 154 -5.69 -14.77 -16.74
C TYR A 154 -5.80 -14.30 -18.18
N ALA A 155 -5.47 -15.18 -19.10
CA ALA A 155 -5.68 -14.98 -20.52
C ALA A 155 -6.62 -16.07 -21.05
N LEU A 156 -7.61 -15.66 -21.83
CA LEU A 156 -8.39 -16.61 -22.61
C LEU A 156 -7.62 -16.96 -23.87
N VAL A 157 -7.35 -18.25 -24.04
CA VAL A 157 -6.68 -18.77 -25.21
C VAL A 157 -7.60 -19.82 -25.86
N ASP A 158 -7.90 -19.64 -27.13
CA ASP A 158 -8.62 -20.65 -27.90
C ASP A 158 -7.60 -21.59 -28.54
N GLU A 159 -7.50 -22.81 -28.02
CA GLU A 159 -6.64 -23.86 -28.59
C GLU A 159 -7.18 -24.42 -29.90
N SER A 160 -8.50 -24.27 -30.17
CA SER A 160 -9.12 -24.77 -31.39
C SER A 160 -8.90 -23.85 -32.58
N GLY A 161 -8.61 -22.56 -32.35
CA GLY A 161 -8.45 -21.55 -33.38
C GLY A 161 -9.73 -21.24 -34.17
N THR A 162 -10.88 -21.66 -33.64
CA THR A 162 -12.19 -21.49 -34.31
C THR A 162 -12.91 -20.22 -33.91
N ASN A 163 -12.59 -19.70 -32.70
CA ASN A 163 -13.24 -18.50 -32.19
C ASN A 163 -12.44 -17.23 -32.52
N SER A 164 -13.13 -16.20 -32.92
CA SER A 164 -12.52 -14.90 -33.18
C SER A 164 -12.19 -14.19 -31.84
N THR A 165 -11.28 -13.23 -31.89
CA THR A 165 -10.93 -12.39 -30.71
C THR A 165 -12.15 -11.66 -30.13
N ASP A 166 -13.11 -11.29 -30.98
CA ASP A 166 -14.35 -10.62 -30.57
C ASP A 166 -15.29 -11.57 -29.81
N GLU A 167 -15.35 -12.85 -30.24
CA GLU A 167 -16.09 -13.87 -29.51
C GLU A 167 -15.47 -14.16 -28.16
N LEU A 168 -14.15 -14.31 -28.07
CA LEU A 168 -13.43 -14.49 -26.80
C LEU A 168 -13.65 -13.31 -25.85
N ARG A 169 -13.64 -12.08 -26.38
CA ARG A 169 -13.96 -10.89 -25.62
C ARG A 169 -15.41 -10.91 -25.11
N THR A 170 -16.35 -11.35 -25.91
CA THR A 170 -17.76 -11.48 -25.52
C THR A 170 -17.91 -12.48 -24.37
N TYR A 171 -17.23 -13.64 -24.43
CA TYR A 171 -17.21 -14.60 -23.33
C TYR A 171 -16.59 -14.01 -22.06
N GLN A 172 -15.50 -13.26 -22.18
CA GLN A 172 -14.89 -12.60 -21.04
C GLN A 172 -15.81 -11.58 -20.38
N ASP A 173 -16.43 -10.70 -21.16
CA ASP A 173 -17.23 -9.58 -20.64
C ASP A 173 -18.58 -10.04 -20.07
N TRP A 174 -19.17 -11.12 -20.57
CA TRP A 174 -20.50 -11.59 -20.17
C TRP A 174 -20.51 -12.76 -19.18
N PHE A 175 -19.47 -13.57 -19.15
CA PHE A 175 -19.45 -14.79 -18.34
C PHE A 175 -18.34 -14.84 -17.29
N LEU A 176 -17.19 -14.24 -17.55
CA LEU A 176 -16.03 -14.38 -16.67
C LEU A 176 -15.77 -13.17 -15.79
N ARG A 177 -16.31 -12.03 -16.12
CA ARG A 177 -16.10 -10.78 -15.37
C ARG A 177 -16.96 -10.67 -14.12
N TYR A 178 -17.90 -11.58 -13.87
CA TYR A 178 -18.80 -11.56 -12.73
C TYR A 178 -18.44 -12.60 -11.69
#